data_6e8fdcc7175d4c1fe830e7974f0fe768
#
_entry.id   6e8fdcc7175d4c1fe830e7974f0fe768
#
_cell.length_a   1.000
_cell.length_b   1.000
_cell.length_c   1.000
_cell.angle_alpha   90.00
_cell.angle_beta   90.00
_cell.angle_gamma   90.00
#
_symmetry.space_group_name_H-M   'P 1'
#
loop_
_entity.id
_entity.type
_entity.pdbx_description
1 polymer ?
#
loop_
_entity_poly.entity_id
_entity_poly.type
_entity_poly.pdbx_seq_one_letter_code
_entity_poly.pdbx_strand_id
1 'polypeptide(L)'
;MKCSTLQRVRYAVLFVSIVLTSFSASATDRIEGQVKGGGKPLVNANVALWKAGPGTPQKLAEAQAKDDGSFELKIPAEKDDAGVLYLVTQGPSPAVVLMATLGSKPPQRVTINELTTVASVWTGAQFLNGSAMSGNATGLRIAAGNVPNLVELETGGLGPVIVDPLNAPQTTTLAKLNTLGLLLSGCVTAIPDACDKLFDAATPPGGAAPTDTLSAAQNIARHPAHNADTLFGLLDAFYPVPEGKRYRDVALIPYLFYAPSSWTLSLVYGGGGFYAVGGAAIDVEGNFWTNNNWMPGSQTTIYRQFGGGVGKFAPNGKPLSSMITGFHGGGLDSPGWGVAFSTDDKVWLTNLIGSTISVLDRKTGKPLSPETGYNFDGKLGQMQGILVAPNGDIWTVDNGNSQIVHIPGGDPSKGRILGQTVDGKPVDGTLQVKGPFGIAIDQQNRIWITNSSSNTVTRFPASDPGNAEEIEVGYSPHAIAIDSQGNAWVGNLIGHPGTIEKLDLVKQAIEAKLEARKGTMSADDIAANMWANLWKIISEYPGGDISMITPDGKVHGPFNADGAITAPGELPSTAMTMSG
;
A
#
# COMPACT_ATOMS: atom_id res chain seq x y z
N MET A 1 -15.26 -72.29 30.46
CA MET A 1 -16.52 -72.10 31.22
C MET A 1 -16.97 -70.65 31.14
N LYS A 2 -18.21 -70.49 30.70
CA LYS A 2 -19.11 -69.34 30.79
C LYS A 2 -18.70 -68.02 30.12
N CYS A 3 -19.27 -67.83 29.00
CA CYS A 3 -19.99 -66.74 28.33
C CYS A 3 -20.53 -65.66 29.26
N SER A 4 -20.30 -64.34 28.92
CA SER A 4 -21.17 -63.22 29.35
C SER A 4 -21.23 -62.14 28.27
N THR A 5 -22.33 -62.15 27.64
CA THR A 5 -23.22 -61.08 27.15
C THR A 5 -22.62 -59.74 26.76
N LEU A 6 -22.58 -59.46 25.45
CA LEU A 6 -22.48 -58.15 24.84
C LEU A 6 -23.80 -57.39 24.97
N GLN A 7 -23.81 -56.28 25.71
CA GLN A 7 -24.88 -55.29 25.70
C GLN A 7 -24.68 -54.32 24.52
N ARG A 8 -25.61 -54.38 23.57
CA ARG A 8 -25.71 -53.42 22.47
C ARG A 8 -26.33 -52.11 22.97
N VAL A 9 -25.52 -51.06 23.06
CA VAL A 9 -26.02 -49.70 23.25
C VAL A 9 -26.41 -49.13 21.88
N ARG A 10 -27.71 -48.85 21.69
CA ARG A 10 -28.24 -48.16 20.52
C ARG A 10 -28.10 -46.66 20.76
N TYR A 11 -27.21 -46.01 20.02
CA TYR A 11 -27.20 -44.53 19.93
C TYR A 11 -28.31 -44.09 18.97
N ALA A 12 -29.28 -43.36 19.50
CA ALA A 12 -30.24 -42.61 18.69
C ALA A 12 -29.56 -41.33 18.23
N VAL A 13 -29.29 -41.24 16.95
CA VAL A 13 -28.78 -39.98 16.32
C VAL A 13 -29.98 -39.06 16.10
N LEU A 14 -30.07 -38.02 16.91
CA LEU A 14 -31.04 -36.97 16.75
C LEU A 14 -30.52 -36.03 15.63
N PHE A 15 -31.14 -36.10 14.45
CA PHE A 15 -30.92 -35.11 13.40
C PHE A 15 -31.61 -33.80 13.79
N VAL A 16 -30.85 -32.82 14.31
CA VAL A 16 -31.30 -31.45 14.41
C VAL A 16 -31.12 -30.82 13.05
N SER A 17 -32.20 -30.64 12.32
CA SER A 17 -32.22 -29.83 11.09
C SER A 17 -32.06 -28.38 11.47
N ILE A 18 -30.84 -27.86 11.35
CA ILE A 18 -30.58 -26.41 11.41
C ILE A 18 -31.12 -25.83 10.10
N VAL A 19 -32.27 -25.20 10.17
CA VAL A 19 -32.75 -24.31 9.09
C VAL A 19 -31.84 -23.10 9.08
N LEU A 20 -30.87 -23.10 8.18
CA LEU A 20 -30.10 -21.91 7.80
C LEU A 20 -31.05 -20.96 7.09
N THR A 21 -31.68 -20.06 7.85
CA THR A 21 -32.29 -18.87 7.26
C THR A 21 -31.16 -18.03 6.68
N SER A 22 -31.05 -18.05 5.36
CA SER A 22 -30.23 -17.12 4.60
C SER A 22 -30.79 -15.71 4.88
N PHE A 23 -30.14 -14.97 5.78
CA PHE A 23 -30.34 -13.53 5.82
C PHE A 23 -29.79 -12.96 4.51
N SER A 24 -30.65 -12.77 3.54
CA SER A 24 -30.37 -11.86 2.44
C SER A 24 -30.17 -10.50 3.08
N ALA A 25 -28.95 -9.98 3.08
CA ALA A 25 -28.70 -8.59 3.43
C ALA A 25 -29.49 -7.74 2.42
N SER A 26 -30.63 -7.26 2.84
CA SER A 26 -31.42 -6.27 2.08
C SER A 26 -30.54 -5.06 1.93
N ALA A 27 -30.39 -4.55 0.70
CA ALA A 27 -29.72 -3.28 0.48
C ALA A 27 -30.40 -2.24 1.37
N THR A 28 -29.61 -1.54 2.19
CA THR A 28 -30.12 -0.52 3.11
C THR A 28 -30.63 0.65 2.28
N ASP A 29 -31.92 0.91 2.32
CA ASP A 29 -32.56 2.01 1.60
C ASP A 29 -32.53 3.33 2.39
N ARG A 30 -31.98 3.32 3.62
CA ARG A 30 -31.84 4.49 4.49
C ARG A 30 -30.64 4.38 5.42
N ILE A 31 -30.11 5.53 5.81
CA ILE A 31 -29.08 5.70 6.85
C ILE A 31 -29.71 6.48 7.99
N GLU A 32 -29.67 5.90 9.20
CA GLU A 32 -29.99 6.60 10.45
C GLU A 32 -28.67 6.99 11.12
N GLY A 33 -28.63 8.10 11.83
CA GLY A 33 -27.37 8.47 12.49
C GLY A 33 -27.49 9.58 13.52
N GLN A 34 -26.33 9.92 14.09
CA GLN A 34 -26.16 11.04 15.00
C GLN A 34 -24.99 11.91 14.59
N VAL A 35 -25.13 13.21 14.74
CA VAL A 35 -24.01 14.16 14.66
C VAL A 35 -23.63 14.57 16.08
N LYS A 36 -22.34 14.41 16.41
CA LYS A 36 -21.80 14.75 17.74
C LYS A 36 -20.59 15.68 17.63
N GLY A 37 -20.47 16.60 18.58
CA GLY A 37 -19.29 17.45 18.76
C GLY A 37 -18.89 17.46 20.24
N GLY A 38 -17.63 17.15 20.55
CA GLY A 38 -17.18 17.00 21.93
C GLY A 38 -17.95 15.96 22.74
N GLY A 39 -18.47 14.92 22.07
CA GLY A 39 -19.29 13.87 22.67
C GLY A 39 -20.76 14.24 22.89
N LYS A 40 -21.19 15.48 22.59
CA LYS A 40 -22.58 15.97 22.73
C LYS A 40 -23.29 16.05 21.38
N PRO A 41 -24.61 15.96 21.32
CA PRO A 41 -25.37 16.19 20.09
C PRO A 41 -25.03 17.55 19.45
N LEU A 42 -24.86 17.56 18.14
CA LEU A 42 -24.68 18.78 17.35
C LEU A 42 -26.02 19.14 16.69
N VAL A 43 -26.72 20.06 17.31
CA VAL A 43 -28.09 20.43 16.95
C VAL A 43 -28.14 21.25 15.67
N ASN A 44 -29.18 21.04 14.85
CA ASN A 44 -29.40 21.79 13.60
C ASN A 44 -28.29 21.69 12.57
N ALA A 45 -27.40 20.70 12.69
CA ALA A 45 -26.37 20.45 11.69
C ALA A 45 -26.99 19.94 10.38
N ASN A 46 -26.52 20.45 9.24
CA ASN A 46 -26.98 20.01 7.94
C ASN A 46 -26.12 18.82 7.47
N VAL A 47 -26.73 17.65 7.23
CA VAL A 47 -26.08 16.40 6.84
C VAL A 47 -26.39 16.10 5.39
N ALA A 48 -25.39 16.02 4.54
CA ALA A 48 -25.51 15.68 3.13
C ALA A 48 -24.82 14.34 2.81
N LEU A 49 -25.55 13.48 2.09
CA LEU A 49 -25.02 12.22 1.54
C LEU A 49 -24.51 12.45 0.13
N TRP A 50 -23.29 12.02 -0.11
CA TRP A 50 -22.59 12.16 -1.40
C TRP A 50 -22.10 10.81 -1.90
N LYS A 51 -21.95 10.71 -3.23
CA LYS A 51 -21.30 9.59 -3.93
C LYS A 51 -20.05 10.10 -4.62
N ALA A 52 -18.90 9.53 -4.27
CA ALA A 52 -17.62 9.75 -4.89
C ALA A 52 -17.37 8.78 -6.05
N GLY A 53 -16.71 9.25 -7.08
CA GLY A 53 -16.29 8.48 -8.25
C GLY A 53 -15.26 9.27 -9.07
N PRO A 54 -14.94 8.84 -10.31
CA PRO A 54 -14.11 9.63 -11.21
C PRO A 54 -14.89 10.87 -11.66
N GLY A 55 -14.42 12.06 -11.26
CA GLY A 55 -15.05 13.33 -11.59
C GLY A 55 -15.78 13.98 -10.40
N THR A 56 -16.71 14.89 -10.68
CA THR A 56 -17.41 15.65 -9.64
C THR A 56 -18.31 14.74 -8.79
N PRO A 57 -18.23 14.77 -7.46
CA PRO A 57 -19.09 13.96 -6.60
C PRO A 57 -20.56 14.37 -6.71
N GLN A 58 -21.43 13.39 -6.60
CA GLN A 58 -22.88 13.57 -6.71
C GLN A 58 -23.52 13.67 -5.32
N LYS A 59 -24.30 14.73 -5.06
CA LYS A 59 -25.13 14.83 -3.87
C LYS A 59 -26.39 13.96 -4.06
N LEU A 60 -26.61 13.02 -3.14
CA LEU A 60 -27.72 12.07 -3.23
C LEU A 60 -28.92 12.44 -2.34
N ALA A 61 -28.64 12.93 -1.12
CA ALA A 61 -29.69 13.28 -0.15
C ALA A 61 -29.17 14.32 0.85
N GLU A 62 -30.07 14.92 1.57
CA GLU A 62 -29.81 15.90 2.62
C GLU A 62 -30.87 15.85 3.72
N ALA A 63 -30.43 16.04 4.97
CA ALA A 63 -31.32 16.14 6.14
C ALA A 63 -30.71 17.08 7.17
N GLN A 64 -31.58 17.65 8.04
CA GLN A 64 -31.15 18.41 9.19
C GLN A 64 -31.16 17.54 10.45
N ALA A 65 -30.12 17.62 11.26
CA ALA A 65 -30.07 16.94 12.55
C ALA A 65 -31.08 17.58 13.54
N LYS A 66 -31.76 16.73 14.30
CA LYS A 66 -32.72 17.12 15.32
C LYS A 66 -32.02 17.60 16.59
N ASP A 67 -32.81 17.99 17.62
CA ASP A 67 -32.31 18.47 18.92
C ASP A 67 -31.45 17.46 19.68
N ASP A 68 -31.63 16.16 19.42
CA ASP A 68 -30.80 15.08 19.96
C ASP A 68 -29.61 14.72 19.03
N GLY A 69 -29.39 15.49 17.97
CA GLY A 69 -28.36 15.24 16.95
C GLY A 69 -28.71 14.12 15.96
N SER A 70 -29.88 13.50 16.08
CA SER A 70 -30.28 12.41 15.17
C SER A 70 -30.68 12.92 13.79
N PHE A 71 -30.38 12.11 12.76
CA PHE A 71 -30.83 12.36 11.39
C PHE A 71 -31.20 11.05 10.69
N GLU A 72 -31.98 11.17 9.61
CA GLU A 72 -32.35 10.07 8.73
C GLU A 72 -32.23 10.51 7.27
N LEU A 73 -31.57 9.73 6.44
CA LEU A 73 -31.40 9.95 5.03
C LEU A 73 -31.86 8.72 4.23
N LYS A 74 -32.64 8.94 3.18
CA LYS A 74 -32.99 7.89 2.22
C LYS A 74 -31.88 7.79 1.17
N ILE A 75 -31.43 6.57 0.89
CA ILE A 75 -30.49 6.30 -0.19
C ILE A 75 -31.31 6.08 -1.46
N PRO A 76 -31.12 6.88 -2.52
CA PRO A 76 -31.77 6.63 -3.79
C PRO A 76 -31.37 5.25 -4.33
N ALA A 77 -32.33 4.51 -4.90
CA ALA A 77 -32.04 3.24 -5.55
C ALA A 77 -31.21 3.50 -6.82
N GLU A 78 -29.90 3.32 -6.72
CA GLU A 78 -28.98 3.43 -7.87
C GLU A 78 -28.59 2.06 -8.41
N LYS A 79 -28.45 1.99 -9.74
CA LYS A 79 -28.05 0.75 -10.44
C LYS A 79 -26.55 0.52 -10.47
N ASP A 80 -25.74 1.52 -10.10
CA ASP A 80 -24.28 1.46 -10.20
C ASP A 80 -23.63 1.42 -8.81
N ASP A 81 -23.04 0.26 -8.49
CA ASP A 81 -22.38 -0.07 -7.23
C ASP A 81 -20.91 0.42 -7.13
N ALA A 82 -20.40 1.12 -8.15
CA ALA A 82 -18.97 1.42 -8.28
C ALA A 82 -18.47 2.61 -7.44
N GLY A 83 -19.36 3.41 -6.83
CA GLY A 83 -19.02 4.61 -6.08
C GLY A 83 -18.82 4.36 -4.58
N VAL A 84 -18.13 5.30 -3.91
CA VAL A 84 -17.98 5.35 -2.45
C VAL A 84 -18.93 6.39 -1.89
N LEU A 85 -19.77 5.99 -0.94
CA LEU A 85 -20.67 6.90 -0.23
C LEU A 85 -19.96 7.56 0.94
N TYR A 86 -20.25 8.83 1.17
CA TYR A 86 -19.74 9.58 2.31
C TYR A 86 -20.71 10.65 2.76
N LEU A 87 -20.64 11.02 4.03
CA LEU A 87 -21.44 12.06 4.66
C LEU A 87 -20.56 13.27 4.94
N VAL A 88 -21.09 14.45 4.66
CA VAL A 88 -20.51 15.74 5.07
C VAL A 88 -21.55 16.45 5.91
N THR A 89 -21.14 16.96 7.05
CA THR A 89 -21.99 17.70 7.97
C THR A 89 -21.48 19.11 8.16
N GLN A 90 -22.33 20.09 7.86
CA GLN A 90 -22.12 21.49 8.22
C GLN A 90 -22.74 21.73 9.58
N GLY A 91 -21.92 22.13 10.54
CA GLY A 91 -22.39 22.50 11.88
C GLY A 91 -23.07 23.88 11.93
N PRO A 92 -23.49 24.32 13.12
CA PRO A 92 -24.10 25.64 13.31
C PRO A 92 -23.19 26.80 12.93
N SER A 93 -21.89 26.64 13.12
CA SER A 93 -20.85 27.57 12.66
C SER A 93 -20.31 27.11 11.31
N PRO A 94 -20.03 28.02 10.33
CA PRO A 94 -19.38 27.69 9.09
C PRO A 94 -17.95 27.11 9.28
N ALA A 95 -17.30 27.41 10.40
CA ALA A 95 -16.01 26.82 10.77
C ALA A 95 -16.07 25.35 11.15
N VAL A 96 -17.26 24.77 11.36
CA VAL A 96 -17.44 23.38 11.79
C VAL A 96 -17.96 22.54 10.63
N VAL A 97 -17.09 21.75 10.03
CA VAL A 97 -17.42 20.75 9.01
C VAL A 97 -16.87 19.41 9.44
N LEU A 98 -17.75 18.40 9.52
CA LEU A 98 -17.40 17.03 9.90
C LEU A 98 -17.71 16.06 8.75
N MET A 99 -17.07 14.88 8.78
CA MET A 99 -17.16 13.90 7.69
C MET A 99 -17.19 12.46 8.21
N ALA A 100 -17.88 11.58 7.47
CA ALA A 100 -17.79 10.14 7.62
C ALA A 100 -17.80 9.45 6.25
N THR A 101 -16.73 8.72 5.91
CA THR A 101 -16.66 7.92 4.68
C THR A 101 -17.20 6.51 4.95
N LEU A 102 -18.21 6.11 4.18
CA LEU A 102 -19.03 4.91 4.45
C LEU A 102 -18.65 3.70 3.59
N GLY A 103 -18.04 3.94 2.42
CA GLY A 103 -17.80 2.89 1.42
C GLY A 103 -18.97 2.66 0.48
N SER A 104 -18.91 1.59 -0.31
CA SER A 104 -19.98 1.23 -1.28
C SER A 104 -21.19 0.56 -0.62
N LYS A 105 -21.01 0.00 0.58
CA LYS A 105 -22.08 -0.63 1.38
C LYS A 105 -22.16 0.07 2.73
N PRO A 106 -22.95 1.15 2.84
CA PRO A 106 -23.00 1.92 4.07
C PRO A 106 -23.65 1.11 5.20
N PRO A 107 -23.22 1.31 6.46
CA PRO A 107 -23.92 0.76 7.60
C PRO A 107 -25.30 1.42 7.77
N GLN A 108 -26.23 0.74 8.42
CA GLN A 108 -27.56 1.29 8.71
C GLN A 108 -27.52 2.47 9.67
N ARG A 109 -26.53 2.48 10.57
CA ARG A 109 -26.34 3.53 11.58
C ARG A 109 -24.96 4.14 11.45
N VAL A 110 -24.88 5.47 11.58
CA VAL A 110 -23.63 6.23 11.47
C VAL A 110 -23.59 7.32 12.52
N THR A 111 -22.47 7.43 13.21
CA THR A 111 -22.14 8.60 14.02
C THR A 111 -21.11 9.46 13.28
N ILE A 112 -21.42 10.73 13.07
CA ILE A 112 -20.51 11.72 12.51
C ILE A 112 -19.94 12.53 13.66
N ASN A 113 -18.60 12.51 13.82
CA ASN A 113 -17.89 13.25 14.87
C ASN A 113 -16.44 13.57 14.46
N GLU A 114 -15.65 14.07 15.38
CA GLU A 114 -14.26 14.43 15.17
C GLU A 114 -13.41 13.20 14.76
N LEU A 115 -13.64 12.03 15.41
CA LEU A 115 -12.87 10.81 15.09
C LEU A 115 -13.19 10.28 13.71
N THR A 116 -14.48 10.24 13.32
CA THR A 116 -14.87 9.82 11.96
C THR A 116 -14.36 10.79 10.90
N THR A 117 -14.25 12.09 11.25
CA THR A 117 -13.65 13.10 10.37
C THR A 117 -12.16 12.86 10.18
N VAL A 118 -11.40 12.68 11.28
CA VAL A 118 -9.98 12.35 11.20
C VAL A 118 -9.77 11.06 10.40
N ALA A 119 -10.50 9.98 10.69
CA ALA A 119 -10.36 8.72 9.99
C ALA A 119 -10.64 8.85 8.47
N SER A 120 -11.72 9.53 8.09
CA SER A 120 -12.09 9.77 6.69
C SER A 120 -11.04 10.59 5.95
N VAL A 121 -10.48 11.62 6.61
CA VAL A 121 -9.46 12.49 6.02
C VAL A 121 -8.13 11.74 5.88
N TRP A 122 -7.63 11.06 6.92
CA TRP A 122 -6.32 10.39 6.85
C TRP A 122 -6.29 9.25 5.85
N THR A 123 -7.42 8.55 5.66
CA THR A 123 -7.51 7.49 4.64
C THR A 123 -7.78 8.03 3.24
N GLY A 124 -8.42 9.19 3.12
CA GLY A 124 -8.92 9.75 1.86
C GLY A 124 -8.27 11.06 1.41
N ALA A 125 -7.24 11.60 2.10
CA ALA A 125 -6.70 12.94 1.86
C ALA A 125 -6.33 13.25 0.40
N GLN A 126 -5.79 12.28 -0.33
CA GLN A 126 -5.42 12.41 -1.74
C GLN A 126 -6.63 12.56 -2.68
N PHE A 127 -7.83 12.15 -2.25
CA PHE A 127 -9.07 12.19 -3.02
C PHE A 127 -9.98 13.36 -2.61
N LEU A 128 -9.63 14.10 -1.57
CA LEU A 128 -10.45 15.19 -1.02
C LEU A 128 -9.99 16.55 -1.58
N ASN A 129 -10.96 17.41 -1.87
CA ASN A 129 -10.75 18.82 -2.12
C ASN A 129 -11.88 19.58 -1.41
N GLY A 130 -11.62 20.14 -0.22
CA GLY A 130 -12.66 20.59 0.69
C GLY A 130 -13.61 19.44 1.05
N SER A 131 -14.91 19.61 0.83
CA SER A 131 -15.92 18.55 1.07
C SER A 131 -16.11 17.60 -0.13
N ALA A 132 -15.48 17.86 -1.27
CA ALA A 132 -15.60 17.04 -2.46
C ALA A 132 -14.58 15.89 -2.44
N MET A 133 -15.05 14.64 -2.60
CA MET A 133 -14.21 13.45 -2.74
C MET A 133 -14.34 12.90 -4.16
N SER A 134 -13.23 12.75 -4.88
CA SER A 134 -13.20 12.19 -6.22
C SER A 134 -11.89 11.44 -6.51
N GLY A 135 -11.94 10.42 -7.38
CA GLY A 135 -10.78 9.62 -7.75
C GLY A 135 -11.14 8.32 -8.45
N ASN A 136 -10.13 7.52 -8.78
CA ASN A 136 -10.35 6.21 -9.36
C ASN A 136 -11.06 5.25 -8.39
N ALA A 137 -11.88 4.35 -8.92
CA ALA A 137 -12.74 3.47 -8.12
C ALA A 137 -11.95 2.55 -7.15
N THR A 138 -10.78 2.07 -7.54
CA THR A 138 -9.93 1.21 -6.70
C THR A 138 -9.34 1.99 -5.52
N GLY A 139 -8.76 3.16 -5.78
CA GLY A 139 -8.21 4.02 -4.73
C GLY A 139 -9.28 4.46 -3.72
N LEU A 140 -10.46 4.87 -4.19
CA LEU A 140 -11.58 5.25 -3.31
C LEU A 140 -12.04 4.07 -2.45
N ARG A 141 -12.11 2.84 -2.99
CA ARG A 141 -12.46 1.64 -2.21
C ARG A 141 -11.42 1.32 -1.14
N ILE A 142 -10.13 1.44 -1.46
CA ILE A 142 -9.05 1.24 -0.49
C ILE A 142 -9.16 2.27 0.63
N ALA A 143 -9.30 3.54 0.29
CA ALA A 143 -9.46 4.62 1.27
C ALA A 143 -10.65 4.34 2.21
N ALA A 144 -11.83 4.08 1.65
CA ALA A 144 -13.03 3.77 2.43
C ALA A 144 -12.90 2.47 3.25
N GLY A 145 -12.24 1.45 2.70
CA GLY A 145 -11.99 0.18 3.38
C GLY A 145 -11.09 0.30 4.61
N ASN A 146 -10.25 1.34 4.67
CA ASN A 146 -9.37 1.60 5.82
C ASN A 146 -10.01 2.41 6.94
N VAL A 147 -11.11 3.14 6.69
CA VAL A 147 -11.80 3.93 7.72
C VAL A 147 -12.21 3.09 8.93
N PRO A 148 -12.85 1.89 8.77
CA PRO A 148 -13.22 1.04 9.90
C PRO A 148 -12.04 0.52 10.73
N ASN A 149 -10.81 0.59 10.22
CA ASN A 149 -9.64 0.22 11.00
C ASN A 149 -9.34 1.22 12.12
N LEU A 150 -9.66 2.49 11.89
CA LEU A 150 -9.43 3.61 12.80
C LEU A 150 -10.63 3.89 13.69
N VAL A 151 -11.86 3.84 13.12
CA VAL A 151 -13.09 4.20 13.83
C VAL A 151 -14.21 3.21 13.53
N GLU A 152 -15.08 2.97 14.50
CA GLU A 152 -16.34 2.28 14.31
C GLU A 152 -17.41 3.27 13.88
N LEU A 153 -17.89 3.17 12.67
CA LEU A 153 -18.81 4.16 12.08
C LEU A 153 -20.16 4.23 12.80
N GLU A 154 -20.63 3.14 13.39
CA GLU A 154 -21.92 3.10 14.08
C GLU A 154 -21.90 3.93 15.37
N THR A 155 -20.86 3.78 16.16
CA THR A 155 -20.73 4.46 17.46
C THR A 155 -19.95 5.77 17.39
N GLY A 156 -19.12 5.94 16.35
CA GLY A 156 -18.12 7.01 16.23
C GLY A 156 -16.94 6.84 17.18
N GLY A 157 -16.78 5.64 17.76
CA GLY A 157 -15.68 5.28 18.65
C GLY A 157 -14.48 4.71 17.91
N LEU A 158 -13.56 4.11 18.67
CA LEU A 158 -12.33 3.52 18.11
C LEU A 158 -12.63 2.23 17.34
N GLY A 159 -11.97 2.06 16.21
CA GLY A 159 -12.08 0.87 15.36
C GLY A 159 -11.33 -0.35 15.92
N PRO A 160 -11.64 -1.56 15.42
CA PRO A 160 -11.09 -2.79 15.98
C PRO A 160 -9.58 -2.96 15.75
N VAL A 161 -9.04 -2.42 14.66
CA VAL A 161 -7.61 -2.59 14.34
C VAL A 161 -6.75 -1.66 15.18
N ILE A 162 -7.14 -0.40 15.35
CA ILE A 162 -6.35 0.57 16.13
C ILE A 162 -6.25 0.20 17.61
N VAL A 163 -7.21 -0.58 18.15
CA VAL A 163 -7.22 -1.04 19.54
C VAL A 163 -6.62 -2.42 19.74
N ASP A 164 -6.25 -3.14 18.67
CA ASP A 164 -5.70 -4.49 18.79
C ASP A 164 -4.27 -4.48 19.40
N PRO A 165 -3.77 -5.65 19.87
CA PRO A 165 -2.46 -5.75 20.51
C PRO A 165 -1.26 -5.40 19.61
N LEU A 166 -1.40 -5.43 18.29
CA LEU A 166 -0.32 -5.01 17.39
C LEU A 166 -0.22 -3.48 17.26
N ASN A 167 -1.31 -2.77 17.56
CA ASN A 167 -1.39 -1.33 17.38
C ASN A 167 -1.42 -0.56 18.71
N ALA A 168 -2.42 -0.77 19.56
CA ALA A 168 -2.64 0.05 20.74
C ALA A 168 -1.43 0.16 21.70
N PRO A 169 -0.75 -0.94 22.10
CA PRO A 169 0.39 -0.85 23.00
C PRO A 169 1.74 -0.66 22.27
N GLN A 170 1.80 -0.85 20.96
CA GLN A 170 3.07 -0.87 20.23
C GLN A 170 3.29 0.36 19.34
N THR A 171 2.24 1.12 19.06
CA THR A 171 2.30 2.31 18.21
C THR A 171 1.68 3.52 18.92
N THR A 172 1.98 4.72 18.44
CA THR A 172 1.34 5.96 18.92
C THR A 172 0.06 6.31 18.17
N THR A 173 -0.40 5.46 17.24
CA THR A 173 -1.48 5.81 16.31
C THR A 173 -2.80 6.08 17.02
N LEU A 174 -3.16 5.26 18.03
CA LEU A 174 -4.37 5.47 18.81
C LEU A 174 -4.32 6.82 19.55
N ALA A 175 -3.21 7.11 20.22
CA ALA A 175 -3.04 8.38 20.92
C ALA A 175 -3.02 9.58 19.96
N LYS A 176 -2.43 9.44 18.77
CA LYS A 176 -2.48 10.48 17.72
C LYS A 176 -3.91 10.72 17.23
N LEU A 177 -4.68 9.65 16.95
CA LEU A 177 -6.07 9.75 16.50
C LEU A 177 -6.91 10.53 17.53
N ASN A 178 -6.81 10.16 18.81
CA ASN A 178 -7.51 10.84 19.88
C ASN A 178 -7.07 12.29 20.05
N THR A 179 -5.77 12.56 19.95
CA THR A 179 -5.25 13.93 20.01
C THR A 179 -5.77 14.78 18.87
N LEU A 180 -5.75 14.30 17.64
CA LEU A 180 -6.33 15.00 16.49
C LEU A 180 -7.83 15.24 16.67
N GLY A 181 -8.57 14.25 17.21
CA GLY A 181 -9.96 14.42 17.58
C GLY A 181 -10.17 15.53 18.61
N LEU A 182 -9.32 15.62 19.63
CA LEU A 182 -9.35 16.71 20.63
C LEU A 182 -9.05 18.08 20.00
N LEU A 183 -8.08 18.18 19.09
CA LEU A 183 -7.79 19.43 18.40
C LEU A 183 -8.97 19.93 17.59
N LEU A 184 -9.64 19.07 16.83
CA LEU A 184 -10.87 19.43 16.12
C LEU A 184 -11.99 19.80 17.09
N SER A 185 -12.14 19.03 18.19
CA SER A 185 -13.18 19.23 19.21
C SER A 185 -13.07 20.60 19.87
N GLY A 186 -11.87 21.17 20.02
CA GLY A 186 -11.69 22.53 20.52
C GLY A 186 -12.48 23.55 19.71
N CYS A 187 -12.40 23.49 18.38
CA CYS A 187 -13.17 24.35 17.47
C CYS A 187 -14.66 23.95 17.45
N VAL A 188 -14.99 22.66 17.37
CA VAL A 188 -16.38 22.16 17.31
C VAL A 188 -17.19 22.55 18.56
N THR A 189 -16.57 22.53 19.73
CA THR A 189 -17.22 22.89 21.01
C THR A 189 -17.10 24.38 21.36
N ALA A 190 -16.62 25.18 20.42
CA ALA A 190 -16.49 26.63 20.55
C ALA A 190 -15.64 27.09 21.76
N ILE A 191 -14.54 26.38 22.04
CA ILE A 191 -13.52 26.91 22.98
C ILE A 191 -13.01 28.25 22.41
N PRO A 192 -12.87 29.31 23.24
CA PRO A 192 -12.45 30.61 22.75
C PRO A 192 -11.15 30.54 21.94
N ASP A 193 -11.14 31.16 20.77
CA ASP A 193 -10.04 31.24 19.80
C ASP A 193 -9.54 29.89 19.26
N ALA A 194 -10.24 28.77 19.57
CA ALA A 194 -9.73 27.45 19.19
C ALA A 194 -9.74 27.23 17.67
N CYS A 195 -10.76 27.71 16.97
CA CYS A 195 -10.79 27.61 15.52
C CYS A 195 -9.63 28.40 14.88
N ASP A 196 -9.42 29.64 15.29
CA ASP A 196 -8.36 30.51 14.74
C ASP A 196 -6.99 29.90 14.99
N LYS A 197 -6.70 29.45 16.23
CA LYS A 197 -5.45 28.78 16.58
C LYS A 197 -5.21 27.49 15.82
N LEU A 198 -6.28 26.68 15.64
CA LEU A 198 -6.20 25.45 14.87
C LEU A 198 -5.90 25.75 13.39
N PHE A 199 -6.58 26.73 12.81
CA PHE A 199 -6.42 27.10 11.40
C PHE A 199 -5.03 27.70 11.12
N ASP A 200 -4.53 28.54 12.01
CA ASP A 200 -3.17 29.06 11.90
C ASP A 200 -2.13 27.93 11.94
N ALA A 201 -2.24 27.01 12.93
CA ALA A 201 -1.31 25.89 13.07
C ALA A 201 -1.41 24.86 11.92
N ALA A 202 -2.59 24.70 11.30
CA ALA A 202 -2.85 23.80 10.18
C ALA A 202 -2.62 24.45 8.81
N THR A 203 -2.13 25.69 8.74
CA THR A 203 -1.80 26.35 7.48
C THR A 203 -0.56 25.72 6.86
N PRO A 204 -0.62 25.18 5.64
CA PRO A 204 0.50 24.49 5.00
C PRO A 204 1.54 25.48 4.49
N PRO A 205 2.80 25.06 4.26
CA PRO A 205 3.84 25.92 3.71
C PRO A 205 3.42 26.52 2.37
N GLY A 206 3.40 27.84 2.28
CA GLY A 206 3.02 28.57 1.05
C GLY A 206 1.56 28.41 0.63
N GLY A 207 0.71 27.79 1.44
CA GLY A 207 -0.71 27.58 1.16
C GLY A 207 -1.63 28.55 1.91
N ALA A 208 -2.93 28.45 1.63
CA ALA A 208 -3.96 29.24 2.31
C ALA A 208 -4.33 28.61 3.66
N ALA A 209 -4.70 29.46 4.63
CA ALA A 209 -5.25 29.01 5.89
C ALA A 209 -6.59 28.27 5.65
N PRO A 210 -6.86 27.16 6.39
CA PRO A 210 -8.14 26.49 6.33
C PRO A 210 -9.25 27.38 6.87
N THR A 211 -10.47 27.14 6.41
CA THR A 211 -11.65 27.94 6.81
C THR A 211 -12.60 27.15 7.70
N ASP A 212 -12.36 25.84 7.86
CA ASP A 212 -13.19 24.92 8.62
C ASP A 212 -12.39 23.73 9.14
N THR A 213 -12.97 22.95 10.03
CA THR A 213 -12.33 21.80 10.68
C THR A 213 -11.96 20.68 9.71
N LEU A 214 -12.71 20.48 8.62
CA LEU A 214 -12.42 19.47 7.61
C LEU A 214 -11.19 19.87 6.77
N SER A 215 -11.12 21.12 6.34
CA SER A 215 -9.95 21.64 5.60
C SER A 215 -8.70 21.71 6.49
N ALA A 216 -8.83 22.03 7.77
CA ALA A 216 -7.72 21.95 8.73
C ALA A 216 -7.18 20.51 8.85
N ALA A 217 -8.07 19.54 9.02
CA ALA A 217 -7.69 18.13 9.06
C ALA A 217 -6.98 17.67 7.77
N GLN A 218 -7.46 18.11 6.58
CA GLN A 218 -6.84 17.79 5.28
C GLN A 218 -5.42 18.37 5.16
N ASN A 219 -5.21 19.60 5.60
CA ASN A 219 -3.91 20.22 5.57
C ASN A 219 -2.90 19.49 6.46
N ILE A 220 -3.32 19.11 7.69
CA ILE A 220 -2.50 18.32 8.60
C ILE A 220 -2.18 16.95 8.00
N ALA A 221 -3.16 16.26 7.41
CA ALA A 221 -2.97 14.94 6.82
C ALA A 221 -2.03 14.95 5.60
N ARG A 222 -2.05 16.03 4.80
CA ARG A 222 -1.18 16.19 3.63
C ARG A 222 0.23 16.66 3.97
N HIS A 223 0.38 17.39 5.08
CA HIS A 223 1.65 17.92 5.56
C HIS A 223 1.92 17.46 7.01
N PRO A 224 1.96 16.13 7.28
CA PRO A 224 1.88 15.61 8.63
C PRO A 224 3.07 15.94 9.53
N ALA A 225 4.22 16.30 8.98
CA ALA A 225 5.39 16.76 9.73
C ALA A 225 5.42 18.29 9.93
N HIS A 226 4.58 19.04 9.21
CA HIS A 226 4.55 20.50 9.32
C HIS A 226 3.87 20.94 10.61
N ASN A 227 4.49 21.88 11.31
CA ASN A 227 4.00 22.46 12.58
C ASN A 227 3.58 21.40 13.62
N ALA A 228 4.22 20.22 13.63
CA ALA A 228 3.80 19.13 14.50
C ALA A 228 3.81 19.50 15.98
N ASP A 229 4.84 20.22 16.44
CA ASP A 229 4.97 20.70 17.81
C ASP A 229 3.93 21.78 18.13
N THR A 230 3.68 22.72 17.21
CA THR A 230 2.69 23.81 17.38
C THR A 230 1.29 23.22 17.52
N LEU A 231 0.92 22.29 16.64
CA LEU A 231 -0.36 21.56 16.72
C LEU A 231 -0.50 20.82 18.05
N PHE A 232 0.55 20.12 18.49
CA PHE A 232 0.53 19.45 19.78
C PHE A 232 0.34 20.42 20.95
N GLY A 233 0.98 21.59 20.90
CA GLY A 233 0.88 22.64 21.92
C GLY A 233 -0.55 23.18 22.09
N LEU A 234 -1.43 23.03 21.09
CA LEU A 234 -2.84 23.43 21.20
C LEU A 234 -3.59 22.63 22.27
N LEU A 235 -3.14 21.44 22.66
CA LEU A 235 -3.72 20.70 23.79
C LEU A 235 -3.62 21.49 25.09
N ASP A 236 -2.51 22.20 25.33
CA ASP A 236 -2.36 23.05 26.52
C ASP A 236 -3.28 24.27 26.48
N ALA A 237 -3.48 24.82 25.27
CA ALA A 237 -4.37 25.96 25.07
C ALA A 237 -5.86 25.60 25.20
N PHE A 238 -6.27 24.42 24.70
CA PHE A 238 -7.68 24.00 24.67
C PHE A 238 -8.09 23.22 25.93
N TYR A 239 -7.19 22.40 26.45
CA TYR A 239 -7.45 21.47 27.53
C TYR A 239 -6.26 21.47 28.53
N PRO A 240 -6.03 22.56 29.26
CA PRO A 240 -4.96 22.61 30.26
C PRO A 240 -5.14 21.53 31.31
N VAL A 241 -4.02 21.00 31.82
CA VAL A 241 -4.09 20.06 32.95
C VAL A 241 -4.59 20.81 34.19
N PRO A 242 -5.70 20.38 34.84
CA PRO A 242 -6.23 21.06 36.00
C PRO A 242 -5.22 21.05 37.16
N GLU A 243 -5.24 22.11 37.96
CA GLU A 243 -4.33 22.23 39.12
C GLU A 243 -4.46 21.01 40.06
N GLY A 244 -3.31 20.46 40.45
CA GLY A 244 -3.24 19.27 41.29
C GLY A 244 -3.58 17.95 40.61
N LYS A 245 -3.87 17.94 39.28
CA LYS A 245 -4.10 16.74 38.51
C LYS A 245 -2.84 16.36 37.70
N ARG A 246 -2.79 15.09 37.27
CA ARG A 246 -1.70 14.57 36.43
C ARG A 246 -2.10 14.54 34.95
N TYR A 247 -3.39 14.56 34.66
CA TYR A 247 -3.96 14.36 33.32
C TYR A 247 -5.03 15.41 33.04
N ARG A 248 -5.26 15.66 31.76
CA ARG A 248 -6.33 16.52 31.24
C ARG A 248 -7.69 15.86 31.49
N ASP A 249 -8.70 16.67 31.74
CA ASP A 249 -10.10 16.22 31.83
C ASP A 249 -10.73 16.24 30.43
N VAL A 250 -10.54 15.16 29.69
CA VAL A 250 -10.97 15.00 28.29
C VAL A 250 -11.59 13.63 28.07
N ALA A 251 -12.50 13.55 27.09
CA ALA A 251 -13.22 12.31 26.78
C ALA A 251 -12.37 11.32 25.94
N LEU A 252 -11.46 11.84 25.09
CA LEU A 252 -10.67 11.00 24.18
C LEU A 252 -9.32 10.65 24.84
N ILE A 253 -9.23 9.42 25.32
CA ILE A 253 -8.03 8.84 25.97
C ILE A 253 -7.70 7.47 25.35
N PRO A 254 -6.41 7.07 25.26
CA PRO A 254 -5.23 7.90 25.56
C PRO A 254 -5.01 9.01 24.51
N TYR A 255 -4.37 10.09 24.92
CA TYR A 255 -3.86 11.14 24.05
C TYR A 255 -2.32 11.18 24.14
N LEU A 256 -1.66 11.92 23.23
CA LEU A 256 -0.21 12.05 23.24
C LEU A 256 0.29 12.85 24.44
N PHE A 257 1.40 12.41 25.03
CA PHE A 257 2.12 13.12 26.09
C PHE A 257 3.31 13.93 25.58
N TYR A 258 3.73 13.65 24.34
CA TYR A 258 4.87 14.30 23.69
C TYR A 258 4.45 14.68 22.27
N ALA A 259 5.04 15.76 21.78
CA ALA A 259 4.85 16.14 20.39
C ALA A 259 5.34 15.03 19.45
N PRO A 260 4.57 14.64 18.46
CA PRO A 260 5.02 13.68 17.48
C PRO A 260 5.90 14.36 16.44
N SER A 261 6.85 13.65 15.86
CA SER A 261 7.58 14.14 14.68
C SER A 261 6.69 14.26 13.43
N SER A 262 5.56 13.56 13.42
CA SER A 262 4.61 13.56 12.32
C SER A 262 3.23 13.08 12.79
N TRP A 263 2.17 13.66 12.24
CA TRP A 263 0.77 13.28 12.47
C TRP A 263 0.30 12.11 11.60
N THR A 264 1.22 11.31 11.07
CA THR A 264 0.88 10.09 10.32
C THR A 264 0.20 9.06 11.21
N LEU A 265 -0.90 8.47 10.74
CA LEU A 265 -1.63 7.39 11.42
C LEU A 265 -1.29 6.05 10.76
N SER A 266 -0.21 5.43 11.20
CA SER A 266 0.24 4.13 10.70
C SER A 266 -0.42 2.99 11.45
N LEU A 267 -0.86 1.94 10.75
CA LEU A 267 -1.40 0.71 11.33
C LEU A 267 -0.49 -0.48 10.99
N VAL A 268 -0.36 -1.40 11.93
CA VAL A 268 0.35 -2.66 11.77
C VAL A 268 -0.65 -3.78 11.59
N TYR A 269 -0.45 -4.60 10.57
CA TYR A 269 -1.24 -5.79 10.30
C TYR A 269 -0.36 -7.03 10.41
N GLY A 270 -0.95 -8.14 10.83
CA GLY A 270 -0.24 -9.41 10.98
C GLY A 270 -1.02 -10.58 10.40
N GLY A 271 -0.35 -11.72 10.28
CA GLY A 271 -0.93 -12.95 9.75
C GLY A 271 -0.78 -13.08 8.23
N GLY A 272 -1.64 -13.91 7.61
CA GLY A 272 -1.63 -14.12 6.17
C GLY A 272 -0.38 -14.82 5.61
N GLY A 273 0.44 -15.40 6.49
CA GLY A 273 1.73 -15.97 6.10
C GLY A 273 2.80 -14.94 5.76
N PHE A 274 2.66 -13.72 6.28
CA PHE A 274 3.50 -12.57 6.00
C PHE A 274 4.65 -12.46 7.00
N TYR A 275 5.90 -12.45 6.53
CA TYR A 275 7.07 -12.37 7.41
C TYR A 275 8.34 -11.78 6.78
N ALA A 276 8.54 -11.86 5.49
CA ALA A 276 9.75 -11.31 4.86
C ALA A 276 9.46 -10.91 3.41
N VAL A 277 9.10 -9.64 3.26
CA VAL A 277 8.52 -9.10 2.01
C VAL A 277 9.56 -8.94 0.91
N GLY A 278 9.22 -9.47 -0.27
CA GLY A 278 9.81 -9.11 -1.55
C GLY A 278 8.98 -8.02 -2.24
N GLY A 279 8.35 -8.37 -3.37
CA GLY A 279 7.44 -7.48 -4.06
C GLY A 279 6.03 -7.45 -3.50
N ALA A 280 5.30 -6.39 -3.83
CA ALA A 280 3.91 -6.23 -3.45
C ALA A 280 3.11 -5.56 -4.58
N ALA A 281 1.81 -5.88 -4.64
CA ALA A 281 0.89 -5.25 -5.58
C ALA A 281 -0.56 -5.25 -5.04
N ILE A 282 -1.39 -4.37 -5.59
CA ILE A 282 -2.80 -4.26 -5.21
C ILE A 282 -3.67 -4.72 -6.38
N ASP A 283 -4.58 -5.65 -6.10
CA ASP A 283 -5.51 -6.16 -7.12
C ASP A 283 -6.70 -5.20 -7.36
N VAL A 284 -7.51 -5.51 -8.37
CA VAL A 284 -8.67 -4.68 -8.76
C VAL A 284 -9.75 -4.55 -7.67
N GLU A 285 -9.75 -5.43 -6.68
CA GLU A 285 -10.64 -5.37 -5.52
C GLU A 285 -10.03 -4.56 -4.36
N GLY A 286 -8.78 -4.11 -4.52
CA GLY A 286 -8.04 -3.37 -3.50
C GLY A 286 -7.33 -4.28 -2.48
N ASN A 287 -7.25 -5.59 -2.74
CA ASN A 287 -6.51 -6.48 -1.88
C ASN A 287 -5.00 -6.31 -2.10
N PHE A 288 -4.26 -6.29 -1.01
CA PHE A 288 -2.81 -6.25 -1.03
C PHE A 288 -2.25 -7.67 -1.12
N TRP A 289 -1.39 -7.90 -2.10
CA TRP A 289 -0.66 -9.15 -2.29
C TRP A 289 0.83 -8.92 -2.08
N THR A 290 1.50 -9.86 -1.43
CA THR A 290 2.92 -9.74 -1.15
C THR A 290 3.62 -11.08 -1.14
N ASN A 291 4.83 -11.08 -1.67
CA ASN A 291 5.72 -12.24 -1.73
C ASN A 291 6.61 -12.30 -0.49
N ASN A 292 6.87 -13.50 0.01
CA ASN A 292 7.90 -13.73 1.03
C ASN A 292 9.09 -14.43 0.38
N ASN A 293 10.18 -13.72 0.15
CA ASN A 293 11.38 -14.28 -0.49
C ASN A 293 12.38 -14.89 0.50
N TRP A 294 12.14 -14.73 1.82
CA TRP A 294 12.95 -15.28 2.89
C TRP A 294 12.14 -16.15 3.83
N MET A 295 12.78 -17.11 4.48
CA MET A 295 12.17 -17.86 5.59
C MET A 295 12.03 -16.97 6.83
N PRO A 296 11.04 -17.21 7.71
CA PRO A 296 10.83 -16.42 8.92
C PRO A 296 12.10 -16.26 9.74
N GLY A 297 12.45 -15.00 10.10
CA GLY A 297 13.61 -14.68 10.92
C GLY A 297 14.97 -14.84 10.24
N SER A 298 15.04 -15.34 9.02
CA SER A 298 16.32 -15.57 8.33
C SER A 298 16.93 -14.31 7.74
N GLN A 299 16.12 -13.30 7.45
CA GLN A 299 16.56 -12.05 6.78
C GLN A 299 17.58 -11.25 7.62
N THR A 300 17.47 -11.30 8.94
CA THR A 300 18.30 -10.53 9.88
C THR A 300 19.46 -11.32 10.49
N THR A 301 19.65 -12.58 10.09
CA THR A 301 20.69 -13.46 10.62
C THR A 301 21.73 -13.83 9.58
N ILE A 302 22.86 -14.37 10.04
CA ILE A 302 23.87 -14.94 9.14
C ILE A 302 23.40 -16.23 8.44
N TYR A 303 22.33 -16.86 8.98
CA TYR A 303 21.73 -18.08 8.44
C TYR A 303 20.57 -17.74 7.53
N ARG A 304 20.82 -16.92 6.52
CA ARG A 304 19.81 -16.53 5.55
C ARG A 304 19.28 -17.73 4.79
N GLN A 305 18.00 -17.95 4.87
CA GLN A 305 17.32 -19.02 4.15
C GLN A 305 16.22 -18.41 3.28
N PHE A 306 16.22 -18.77 2.02
CA PHE A 306 15.18 -18.39 1.08
C PHE A 306 13.97 -19.31 1.26
N GLY A 307 12.84 -18.89 0.76
CA GLY A 307 11.61 -19.65 0.82
C GLY A 307 10.43 -18.77 1.19
N GLY A 308 9.27 -19.36 1.24
CA GLY A 308 8.05 -18.70 1.63
C GLY A 308 6.95 -18.80 0.59
N GLY A 309 5.78 -18.29 0.97
CA GLY A 309 4.58 -18.26 0.15
C GLY A 309 4.19 -16.82 -0.22
N VAL A 310 2.94 -16.67 -0.58
CA VAL A 310 2.35 -15.39 -0.97
C VAL A 310 1.25 -15.01 0.00
N GLY A 311 1.33 -13.83 0.60
CA GLY A 311 0.30 -13.27 1.47
C GLY A 311 -0.74 -12.47 0.68
N LYS A 312 -2.00 -12.52 1.13
CA LYS A 312 -3.09 -11.69 0.62
C LYS A 312 -3.87 -11.09 1.78
N PHE A 313 -4.14 -9.79 1.69
CA PHE A 313 -4.91 -9.03 2.68
C PHE A 313 -6.01 -8.22 2.01
N ALA A 314 -7.17 -8.17 2.65
CA ALA A 314 -8.23 -7.25 2.25
C ALA A 314 -7.83 -5.78 2.50
N PRO A 315 -8.51 -4.79 1.93
CA PRO A 315 -8.23 -3.36 2.16
C PRO A 315 -8.22 -2.96 3.64
N ASN A 316 -8.99 -3.65 4.47
CA ASN A 316 -9.03 -3.43 5.92
C ASN A 316 -7.94 -4.21 6.70
N GLY A 317 -6.94 -4.78 6.02
CA GLY A 317 -5.86 -5.53 6.64
C GLY A 317 -6.22 -6.96 7.09
N LYS A 318 -7.48 -7.42 6.87
CA LYS A 318 -7.87 -8.79 7.19
C LYS A 318 -7.10 -9.78 6.30
N PRO A 319 -6.40 -10.77 6.86
CA PRO A 319 -5.73 -11.79 6.05
C PRO A 319 -6.75 -12.64 5.28
N LEU A 320 -6.46 -12.84 4.00
CA LEU A 320 -7.24 -13.67 3.06
C LEU A 320 -6.49 -14.94 2.64
N SER A 321 -5.22 -15.05 2.98
CA SER A 321 -4.37 -16.24 2.85
C SER A 321 -4.17 -16.92 4.20
N SER A 322 -3.58 -18.13 4.19
CA SER A 322 -3.28 -18.88 5.43
C SER A 322 -2.48 -18.02 6.41
N MET A 323 -2.89 -18.01 7.68
CA MET A 323 -2.27 -17.19 8.75
C MET A 323 -0.77 -17.49 8.95
N ILE A 324 -0.34 -18.74 8.70
CA ILE A 324 1.04 -19.18 8.98
C ILE A 324 1.87 -19.22 7.70
N THR A 325 1.29 -19.69 6.62
CA THR A 325 2.07 -20.11 5.46
C THR A 325 1.82 -19.27 4.21
N GLY A 326 0.72 -18.51 4.16
CA GLY A 326 0.28 -17.87 2.92
C GLY A 326 -0.24 -18.87 1.90
N PHE A 327 -0.24 -18.52 0.63
CA PHE A 327 -0.51 -19.44 -0.49
C PHE A 327 0.79 -20.11 -0.93
N HIS A 328 0.70 -21.37 -1.38
CA HIS A 328 1.83 -22.15 -1.89
C HIS A 328 1.43 -23.08 -3.01
N GLY A 329 2.42 -23.83 -3.57
CA GLY A 329 2.27 -24.75 -4.70
C GLY A 329 2.45 -24.01 -6.02
N GLY A 330 2.32 -24.75 -7.13
CA GLY A 330 2.47 -24.21 -8.47
C GLY A 330 3.89 -23.68 -8.77
N GLY A 331 4.90 -24.28 -8.15
CA GLY A 331 6.30 -23.88 -8.34
C GLY A 331 6.72 -22.63 -7.56
N LEU A 332 5.93 -22.18 -6.57
CA LEU A 332 6.33 -21.11 -5.67
C LEU A 332 7.55 -21.55 -4.85
N ASP A 333 8.67 -20.88 -5.06
CA ASP A 333 9.92 -21.10 -4.34
C ASP A 333 10.68 -19.79 -4.25
N SER A 334 10.71 -19.23 -3.05
CA SER A 334 11.27 -17.90 -2.79
C SER A 334 10.71 -16.85 -3.76
N PRO A 335 9.39 -16.61 -3.76
CA PRO A 335 8.81 -15.62 -4.67
C PRO A 335 9.49 -14.27 -4.46
N GLY A 336 9.98 -13.71 -5.57
CA GLY A 336 10.85 -12.56 -5.60
C GLY A 336 10.09 -11.23 -5.56
N TRP A 337 10.43 -10.31 -6.45
CA TRP A 337 9.87 -8.95 -6.48
C TRP A 337 8.65 -8.80 -7.39
N GLY A 338 8.37 -9.80 -8.21
CA GLY A 338 7.32 -9.72 -9.22
C GLY A 338 5.97 -10.22 -8.74
N VAL A 339 4.96 -9.34 -8.74
CA VAL A 339 3.53 -9.67 -8.58
C VAL A 339 2.75 -8.85 -9.59
N ALA A 340 1.98 -9.50 -10.47
CA ALA A 340 1.14 -8.82 -11.44
C ALA A 340 -0.20 -9.54 -11.64
N PHE A 341 -1.23 -8.80 -12.03
CA PHE A 341 -2.58 -9.33 -12.20
C PHE A 341 -3.02 -9.23 -13.65
N SER A 342 -3.54 -10.32 -14.20
CA SER A 342 -4.18 -10.31 -15.50
C SER A 342 -5.71 -10.18 -15.39
N THR A 343 -6.34 -9.73 -16.47
CA THR A 343 -7.78 -9.45 -16.53
C THR A 343 -8.65 -10.71 -16.39
N ASP A 344 -8.06 -11.89 -16.57
CA ASP A 344 -8.69 -13.20 -16.42
C ASP A 344 -8.54 -13.80 -15.00
N ASP A 345 -8.44 -12.93 -14.00
CA ASP A 345 -8.36 -13.29 -12.58
C ASP A 345 -7.14 -14.14 -12.18
N LYS A 346 -6.01 -13.99 -12.86
CA LYS A 346 -4.74 -14.66 -12.50
C LYS A 346 -3.78 -13.71 -11.80
N VAL A 347 -2.97 -14.29 -10.91
CA VAL A 347 -1.81 -13.64 -10.28
C VAL A 347 -0.56 -14.29 -10.81
N TRP A 348 0.29 -13.50 -11.43
CA TRP A 348 1.59 -13.91 -11.97
C TRP A 348 2.68 -13.53 -10.98
N LEU A 349 3.55 -14.47 -10.69
CA LEU A 349 4.55 -14.38 -9.62
C LEU A 349 5.90 -14.88 -10.14
N THR A 350 6.94 -14.17 -9.79
CA THR A 350 8.32 -14.57 -10.10
C THR A 350 8.98 -15.24 -8.92
N ASN A 351 9.78 -16.27 -9.15
CA ASN A 351 10.51 -17.00 -8.12
C ASN A 351 12.01 -16.74 -8.24
N LEU A 352 12.60 -16.17 -7.17
CA LEU A 352 14.01 -15.78 -7.15
C LEU A 352 14.95 -17.00 -7.18
N ILE A 353 14.74 -17.96 -6.29
CA ILE A 353 15.57 -19.16 -6.17
C ILE A 353 15.03 -20.30 -7.02
N GLY A 354 13.72 -20.48 -7.04
CA GLY A 354 13.08 -21.52 -7.87
C GLY A 354 13.29 -21.32 -9.37
N SER A 355 13.75 -20.14 -9.80
CA SER A 355 14.02 -19.83 -11.21
C SER A 355 12.85 -20.16 -12.13
N THR A 356 11.64 -19.79 -11.70
CA THR A 356 10.37 -20.12 -12.36
C THR A 356 9.39 -18.96 -12.30
N ILE A 357 8.31 -19.09 -13.06
CA ILE A 357 7.13 -18.22 -12.98
C ILE A 357 5.99 -19.08 -12.45
N SER A 358 5.29 -18.60 -11.42
CA SER A 358 4.10 -19.22 -10.85
C SER A 358 2.85 -18.43 -11.19
N VAL A 359 1.72 -19.12 -11.29
CA VAL A 359 0.41 -18.53 -11.52
C VAL A 359 -0.59 -19.05 -10.52
N LEU A 360 -1.30 -18.15 -9.85
CA LEU A 360 -2.38 -18.48 -8.92
C LEU A 360 -3.70 -17.88 -9.41
N ASP A 361 -4.80 -18.50 -9.03
CA ASP A 361 -6.13 -17.91 -9.13
C ASP A 361 -6.25 -16.75 -8.13
N ARG A 362 -6.58 -15.57 -8.60
CA ARG A 362 -6.60 -14.33 -7.79
C ARG A 362 -7.66 -14.36 -6.67
N LYS A 363 -8.77 -15.04 -6.87
CA LYS A 363 -9.87 -15.11 -5.88
C LYS A 363 -9.57 -16.10 -4.78
N THR A 364 -9.07 -17.27 -5.14
CA THR A 364 -8.91 -18.40 -4.23
C THR A 364 -7.49 -18.66 -3.76
N GLY A 365 -6.48 -18.12 -4.46
CA GLY A 365 -5.07 -18.41 -4.23
C GLY A 365 -4.63 -19.81 -4.67
N LYS A 366 -5.50 -20.58 -5.37
CA LYS A 366 -5.14 -21.90 -5.86
C LYS A 366 -4.11 -21.83 -6.98
N PRO A 367 -3.11 -22.73 -6.99
CA PRO A 367 -2.16 -22.82 -8.09
C PRO A 367 -2.85 -23.17 -9.41
N LEU A 368 -2.45 -22.46 -10.47
CA LEU A 368 -2.83 -22.71 -11.86
C LEU A 368 -1.63 -23.15 -12.71
N SER A 369 -0.41 -22.83 -12.28
CA SER A 369 0.83 -23.34 -12.88
C SER A 369 1.11 -24.77 -12.41
N PRO A 370 1.97 -25.55 -13.15
CA PRO A 370 2.44 -26.86 -12.71
C PRO A 370 3.16 -26.79 -11.36
N GLU A 371 3.25 -27.92 -10.64
CA GLU A 371 4.00 -28.01 -9.37
C GLU A 371 5.48 -27.55 -9.49
N THR A 372 6.07 -27.66 -10.67
CA THR A 372 7.43 -27.19 -10.97
C THR A 372 7.49 -25.72 -11.40
N GLY A 373 6.36 -25.01 -11.49
CA GLY A 373 6.28 -23.70 -12.14
C GLY A 373 6.54 -23.76 -13.65
N TYR A 374 6.60 -22.60 -14.29
CA TYR A 374 7.04 -22.47 -15.69
C TYR A 374 8.52 -22.11 -15.69
N ASN A 375 9.40 -23.04 -16.08
CA ASN A 375 10.86 -22.91 -16.04
C ASN A 375 11.51 -22.75 -17.43
N PHE A 376 10.74 -22.82 -18.51
CA PHE A 376 11.22 -22.67 -19.89
C PHE A 376 12.41 -23.61 -20.22
N ASP A 377 12.22 -24.90 -19.95
CA ASP A 377 13.24 -25.96 -20.11
C ASP A 377 14.51 -25.73 -19.26
N GLY A 378 14.33 -25.15 -18.06
CA GLY A 378 15.44 -24.85 -17.16
C GLY A 378 16.35 -23.68 -17.61
N LYS A 379 15.85 -22.82 -18.51
CA LYS A 379 16.62 -21.68 -19.05
C LYS A 379 16.46 -20.40 -18.24
N LEU A 380 15.64 -20.42 -17.17
CA LEU A 380 15.45 -19.26 -16.31
C LEU A 380 16.45 -19.28 -15.15
N GLY A 381 16.83 -18.08 -14.72
CA GLY A 381 17.67 -17.81 -13.55
C GLY A 381 16.87 -17.13 -12.43
N GLN A 382 17.43 -16.07 -11.86
CA GLN A 382 16.82 -15.31 -10.77
C GLN A 382 15.74 -14.36 -11.30
N MET A 383 14.48 -14.80 -11.25
CA MET A 383 13.36 -14.03 -11.76
C MET A 383 13.00 -12.87 -10.81
N GLN A 384 12.82 -11.66 -11.36
CA GLN A 384 12.55 -10.44 -10.59
C GLN A 384 11.24 -9.77 -11.00
N GLY A 385 11.26 -8.56 -11.54
CA GLY A 385 10.08 -7.80 -11.91
C GLY A 385 9.20 -8.49 -12.95
N ILE A 386 7.88 -8.27 -12.88
CA ILE A 386 6.88 -8.79 -13.82
C ILE A 386 5.79 -7.75 -14.04
N LEU A 387 5.24 -7.68 -15.23
CA LEU A 387 4.06 -6.88 -15.54
C LEU A 387 3.12 -7.60 -16.49
N VAL A 388 1.88 -7.15 -16.50
CA VAL A 388 0.87 -7.51 -17.50
C VAL A 388 0.60 -6.28 -18.37
N ALA A 389 0.85 -6.41 -19.66
CA ALA A 389 0.60 -5.35 -20.61
C ALA A 389 -0.92 -5.23 -20.92
N PRO A 390 -1.42 -4.08 -21.44
CA PRO A 390 -2.83 -3.88 -21.74
C PRO A 390 -3.43 -4.89 -22.73
N ASN A 391 -2.62 -5.47 -23.60
CA ASN A 391 -3.02 -6.52 -24.54
C ASN A 391 -3.04 -7.94 -23.94
N GLY A 392 -2.72 -8.08 -22.63
CA GLY A 392 -2.66 -9.35 -21.91
C GLY A 392 -1.32 -10.07 -21.99
N ASP A 393 -0.31 -9.52 -22.65
CA ASP A 393 1.03 -10.07 -22.67
C ASP A 393 1.69 -9.95 -21.29
N ILE A 394 2.43 -10.98 -20.89
CA ILE A 394 3.22 -10.96 -19.69
C ILE A 394 4.68 -10.69 -20.05
N TRP A 395 5.27 -9.73 -19.35
CA TRP A 395 6.69 -9.42 -19.47
C TRP A 395 7.36 -9.56 -18.11
N THR A 396 8.46 -10.28 -18.05
CA THR A 396 9.23 -10.44 -16.81
C THR A 396 10.71 -10.47 -17.09
N VAL A 397 11.50 -10.15 -16.08
CA VAL A 397 12.96 -10.05 -16.19
C VAL A 397 13.63 -11.15 -15.40
N ASP A 398 14.70 -11.67 -15.97
CA ASP A 398 15.59 -12.67 -15.38
C ASP A 398 16.95 -12.02 -15.09
N ASN A 399 17.15 -11.64 -13.84
CA ASN A 399 18.36 -11.00 -13.37
C ASN A 399 19.57 -11.94 -13.47
N GLY A 400 19.35 -13.23 -13.14
CA GLY A 400 20.42 -14.21 -13.09
C GLY A 400 21.08 -14.47 -14.44
N ASN A 401 20.29 -14.53 -15.51
CA ASN A 401 20.78 -14.81 -16.86
C ASN A 401 20.83 -13.56 -17.76
N SER A 402 20.54 -12.37 -17.21
CA SER A 402 20.48 -11.10 -17.96
C SER A 402 19.62 -11.22 -19.23
N GLN A 403 18.34 -11.59 -19.05
CA GLN A 403 17.41 -11.82 -20.14
C GLN A 403 15.98 -11.40 -19.76
N ILE A 404 15.08 -11.41 -20.73
CA ILE A 404 13.66 -11.06 -20.59
C ILE A 404 12.83 -12.25 -21.03
N VAL A 405 11.71 -12.50 -20.36
CA VAL A 405 10.69 -13.45 -20.80
C VAL A 405 9.46 -12.69 -21.26
N HIS A 406 9.02 -12.96 -22.47
CA HIS A 406 7.77 -12.46 -23.04
C HIS A 406 6.79 -13.61 -23.26
N ILE A 407 5.59 -13.53 -22.71
CA ILE A 407 4.54 -14.55 -22.78
C ILE A 407 3.31 -13.91 -23.47
N PRO A 408 3.18 -14.08 -24.79
CA PRO A 408 2.08 -13.49 -25.54
C PRO A 408 0.71 -13.94 -25.05
N GLY A 409 -0.18 -12.97 -24.77
CA GLY A 409 -1.56 -13.22 -24.30
C GLY A 409 -1.64 -14.02 -23.01
N GLY A 410 -0.57 -14.08 -22.21
CA GLY A 410 -0.51 -14.87 -20.97
C GLY A 410 -0.54 -16.39 -21.21
N ASP A 411 -0.14 -16.87 -22.39
CA ASP A 411 -0.03 -18.28 -22.72
C ASP A 411 1.42 -18.76 -22.61
N PRO A 412 1.81 -19.50 -21.53
CA PRO A 412 3.20 -19.91 -21.32
C PRO A 412 3.77 -20.77 -22.45
N SER A 413 2.92 -21.49 -23.20
CA SER A 413 3.36 -22.32 -24.33
C SER A 413 3.91 -21.49 -25.50
N LYS A 414 3.58 -20.20 -25.57
CA LYS A 414 4.05 -19.22 -26.57
C LYS A 414 5.18 -18.34 -26.02
N GLY A 415 5.60 -18.58 -24.80
CA GLY A 415 6.63 -17.79 -24.14
C GLY A 415 7.98 -17.90 -24.86
N ARG A 416 8.72 -16.81 -24.86
CA ARG A 416 10.05 -16.71 -25.50
C ARG A 416 10.99 -15.89 -24.64
N ILE A 417 12.27 -16.23 -24.73
CA ILE A 417 13.36 -15.53 -24.05
C ILE A 417 13.97 -14.54 -25.04
N LEU A 418 14.16 -13.30 -24.59
CA LEU A 418 14.69 -12.19 -25.38
C LEU A 418 15.84 -11.50 -24.63
N GLY A 419 16.58 -10.65 -25.34
CA GLY A 419 17.65 -9.83 -24.76
C GLY A 419 18.97 -10.57 -24.56
N GLN A 420 19.09 -11.78 -25.10
CA GLN A 420 20.33 -12.56 -25.04
C GLN A 420 21.42 -11.96 -25.91
N THR A 421 22.68 -12.13 -25.49
CA THR A 421 23.85 -11.78 -26.27
C THR A 421 24.64 -13.03 -26.62
N VAL A 422 25.10 -13.11 -27.88
CA VAL A 422 26.05 -14.15 -28.35
C VAL A 422 27.29 -13.44 -28.91
N ASP A 423 28.44 -13.81 -28.41
CA ASP A 423 29.72 -13.17 -28.77
C ASP A 423 29.71 -11.63 -28.59
N GLY A 424 29.03 -11.17 -27.52
CA GLY A 424 28.88 -9.75 -27.19
C GLY A 424 27.93 -8.95 -28.09
N LYS A 425 27.17 -9.62 -28.96
CA LYS A 425 26.16 -8.99 -29.83
C LYS A 425 24.77 -9.42 -29.43
N PRO A 426 23.81 -8.49 -29.39
CA PRO A 426 22.38 -8.84 -29.15
C PRO A 426 21.87 -9.79 -30.23
N VAL A 427 21.07 -10.76 -29.81
CA VAL A 427 20.35 -11.67 -30.71
C VAL A 427 19.08 -11.00 -31.26
N ASP A 428 18.47 -10.13 -30.48
CA ASP A 428 17.20 -9.47 -30.76
C ASP A 428 17.43 -7.99 -31.12
N GLY A 429 17.99 -7.71 -32.28
CA GLY A 429 18.22 -6.33 -32.73
C GLY A 429 19.16 -5.54 -31.81
N THR A 430 18.65 -4.45 -31.21
CA THR A 430 19.39 -3.62 -30.23
C THR A 430 19.06 -3.96 -28.78
N LEU A 431 18.16 -4.93 -28.52
CA LEU A 431 17.73 -5.28 -27.19
C LEU A 431 18.87 -5.90 -26.37
N GLN A 432 19.26 -5.24 -25.33
CA GLN A 432 20.23 -5.71 -24.33
C GLN A 432 19.72 -5.40 -22.92
N VAL A 433 19.97 -6.32 -22.00
CA VAL A 433 19.75 -6.11 -20.57
C VAL A 433 20.93 -6.68 -19.78
N LYS A 434 21.26 -6.05 -18.65
CA LYS A 434 22.40 -6.45 -17.79
C LYS A 434 21.98 -6.42 -16.33
N GLY A 435 21.72 -7.60 -15.76
CA GLY A 435 21.18 -7.72 -14.43
C GLY A 435 19.82 -7.00 -14.30
N PRO A 436 18.83 -7.28 -15.17
CA PRO A 436 17.56 -6.55 -15.19
C PRO A 436 16.79 -6.84 -13.90
N PHE A 437 16.16 -5.80 -13.31
CA PHE A 437 15.48 -5.93 -12.02
C PHE A 437 14.03 -5.43 -12.04
N GLY A 438 13.81 -4.14 -12.17
CA GLY A 438 12.48 -3.55 -12.27
C GLY A 438 11.97 -3.49 -13.70
N ILE A 439 10.67 -3.54 -13.88
CA ILE A 439 10.00 -3.44 -15.17
C ILE A 439 8.73 -2.61 -15.06
N ALA A 440 8.50 -1.72 -16.02
CA ALA A 440 7.29 -0.91 -16.12
C ALA A 440 6.85 -0.78 -17.58
N ILE A 441 5.61 -0.34 -17.78
CA ILE A 441 5.05 -0.02 -19.10
C ILE A 441 4.43 1.37 -19.06
N ASP A 442 4.67 2.17 -20.09
CA ASP A 442 4.11 3.52 -20.20
C ASP A 442 2.85 3.59 -21.06
N GLN A 443 2.24 4.77 -21.13
CA GLN A 443 1.01 5.01 -21.86
C GLN A 443 1.16 4.88 -23.39
N GLN A 444 2.40 4.85 -23.90
CA GLN A 444 2.74 4.59 -25.31
C GLN A 444 3.04 3.09 -25.57
N ASN A 445 2.75 2.20 -24.61
CA ASN A 445 3.08 0.78 -24.65
C ASN A 445 4.58 0.50 -24.87
N ARG A 446 5.47 1.31 -24.29
CA ARG A 446 6.89 1.05 -24.24
C ARG A 446 7.22 0.32 -22.93
N ILE A 447 8.00 -0.72 -23.03
CA ILE A 447 8.54 -1.46 -21.88
C ILE A 447 9.82 -0.76 -21.41
N TRP A 448 9.94 -0.58 -20.10
CA TRP A 448 11.07 0.03 -19.43
C TRP A 448 11.66 -0.95 -18.42
N ILE A 449 12.96 -1.18 -18.45
CA ILE A 449 13.65 -2.18 -17.63
C ILE A 449 14.89 -1.54 -17.00
N THR A 450 15.02 -1.64 -15.69
CA THR A 450 16.23 -1.21 -14.98
C THR A 450 17.31 -2.27 -15.10
N ASN A 451 18.54 -1.85 -15.41
CA ASN A 451 19.71 -2.72 -15.55
C ASN A 451 20.67 -2.48 -14.37
N SER A 452 20.51 -3.22 -13.28
CA SER A 452 21.27 -3.00 -12.04
C SER A 452 22.78 -3.19 -12.19
N SER A 453 23.21 -3.91 -13.22
CA SER A 453 24.64 -4.21 -13.48
C SER A 453 25.30 -3.29 -14.51
N SER A 454 24.55 -2.38 -15.16
CA SER A 454 25.10 -1.43 -16.13
C SER A 454 24.72 0.03 -15.86
N ASN A 455 24.00 0.32 -14.77
CA ASN A 455 23.57 1.67 -14.40
C ASN A 455 22.71 2.34 -15.49
N THR A 456 21.89 1.55 -16.17
CA THR A 456 21.07 2.02 -17.29
C THR A 456 19.63 1.56 -17.17
N VAL A 457 18.77 2.16 -17.97
CA VAL A 457 17.41 1.70 -18.25
C VAL A 457 17.33 1.32 -19.73
N THR A 458 16.87 0.13 -20.05
CA THR A 458 16.50 -0.26 -21.41
C THR A 458 15.04 0.07 -21.66
N ARG A 459 14.73 0.75 -22.78
CA ARG A 459 13.39 1.10 -23.20
C ARG A 459 13.14 0.64 -24.63
N PHE A 460 11.98 0.02 -24.92
CA PHE A 460 11.59 -0.42 -26.24
C PHE A 460 10.07 -0.46 -26.43
N PRO A 461 9.56 -0.30 -27.67
CA PRO A 461 8.15 -0.55 -27.96
C PRO A 461 7.81 -2.02 -27.70
N ALA A 462 6.69 -2.32 -26.99
CA ALA A 462 6.27 -3.69 -26.72
C ALA A 462 6.00 -4.50 -28.02
N SER A 463 5.64 -3.81 -29.10
CA SER A 463 5.42 -4.41 -30.44
C SER A 463 6.71 -4.70 -31.21
N ASP A 464 7.83 -4.06 -30.84
CA ASP A 464 9.13 -4.19 -31.52
C ASP A 464 10.29 -4.15 -30.51
N PRO A 465 10.52 -5.25 -29.79
CA PRO A 465 11.61 -5.33 -28.80
C PRO A 465 13.01 -5.16 -29.43
N GLY A 466 13.15 -5.44 -30.72
CA GLY A 466 14.42 -5.28 -31.43
C GLY A 466 14.84 -3.82 -31.61
N ASN A 467 13.95 -2.86 -31.42
CA ASN A 467 14.22 -1.43 -31.48
C ASN A 467 14.34 -0.84 -30.07
N ALA A 468 15.36 -1.26 -29.33
CA ALA A 468 15.62 -0.84 -27.97
C ALA A 468 16.65 0.29 -27.90
N GLU A 469 16.50 1.14 -26.90
CA GLU A 469 17.48 2.15 -26.51
C GLU A 469 17.92 1.96 -25.08
N GLU A 470 19.16 2.33 -24.77
CA GLU A 470 19.75 2.29 -23.44
C GLU A 470 19.97 3.73 -22.93
N ILE A 471 19.47 4.03 -21.72
CA ILE A 471 19.49 5.35 -21.12
C ILE A 471 20.29 5.28 -19.81
N GLU A 472 21.35 6.06 -19.67
CA GLU A 472 22.16 6.12 -18.45
C GLU A 472 21.39 6.80 -17.32
N VAL A 473 21.48 6.21 -16.11
CA VAL A 473 20.84 6.70 -14.87
C VAL A 473 21.82 6.61 -13.70
N GLY A 474 21.33 6.75 -12.48
CA GLY A 474 22.15 6.51 -11.27
C GLY A 474 22.55 5.05 -11.10
N TYR A 475 23.22 4.75 -9.98
CA TYR A 475 23.92 3.48 -9.80
C TYR A 475 23.03 2.37 -9.26
N SER A 476 23.18 1.19 -9.88
CA SER A 476 22.41 -0.01 -9.54
C SER A 476 20.90 0.26 -9.50
N PRO A 477 20.29 0.68 -10.63
CA PRO A 477 18.85 0.95 -10.69
C PRO A 477 18.06 -0.34 -10.45
N HIS A 478 17.10 -0.30 -9.52
CA HIS A 478 16.27 -1.43 -9.12
C HIS A 478 14.79 -1.17 -9.38
N ALA A 479 14.23 -0.14 -8.77
CA ALA A 479 12.83 0.18 -8.90
C ALA A 479 12.56 1.10 -10.09
N ILE A 480 11.38 0.96 -10.72
CA ILE A 480 10.91 1.86 -11.77
C ILE A 480 9.39 2.01 -11.71
N ALA A 481 8.91 3.23 -11.87
CA ALA A 481 7.49 3.53 -11.98
C ALA A 481 7.26 4.64 -13.01
N ILE A 482 6.12 4.61 -13.67
CA ILE A 482 5.73 5.62 -14.66
C ILE A 482 4.62 6.50 -14.06
N ASP A 483 4.81 7.82 -14.12
CA ASP A 483 3.80 8.77 -13.68
C ASP A 483 2.73 9.05 -14.75
N SER A 484 1.71 9.84 -14.39
CA SER A 484 0.63 10.19 -15.30
C SER A 484 1.05 11.08 -16.48
N GLN A 485 2.24 11.69 -16.41
CA GLN A 485 2.83 12.49 -17.47
C GLN A 485 3.73 11.66 -18.39
N GLY A 486 3.94 10.37 -18.05
CA GLY A 486 4.78 9.45 -18.78
C GLY A 486 6.27 9.52 -18.41
N ASN A 487 6.62 10.23 -17.32
CA ASN A 487 7.99 10.20 -16.82
C ASN A 487 8.27 8.89 -16.10
N ALA A 488 9.44 8.32 -16.31
CA ALA A 488 9.93 7.15 -15.60
C ALA A 488 10.76 7.59 -14.39
N TRP A 489 10.33 7.19 -13.21
CA TRP A 489 11.03 7.40 -11.95
C TRP A 489 11.79 6.14 -11.58
N VAL A 490 13.11 6.27 -11.44
CA VAL A 490 14.03 5.16 -11.26
C VAL A 490 14.69 5.27 -9.89
N GLY A 491 14.47 4.28 -9.03
CA GLY A 491 15.15 4.17 -7.75
C GLY A 491 16.49 3.46 -7.91
N ASN A 492 17.59 4.17 -7.62
CA ASN A 492 18.94 3.65 -7.68
C ASN A 492 19.36 3.21 -6.26
N LEU A 493 19.86 1.99 -6.15
CA LEU A 493 20.20 1.39 -4.86
C LEU A 493 21.42 2.07 -4.21
N ILE A 494 22.29 2.68 -5.01
CA ILE A 494 23.56 3.26 -4.58
C ILE A 494 23.61 4.72 -5.03
N GLY A 495 23.76 5.64 -4.08
CA GLY A 495 23.60 7.08 -4.33
C GLY A 495 24.86 7.94 -4.35
N HIS A 496 26.07 7.40 -4.33
CA HIS A 496 27.27 8.23 -4.22
C HIS A 496 28.31 8.00 -5.32
N PRO A 497 28.66 9.05 -6.13
CA PRO A 497 29.63 8.92 -7.23
C PRO A 497 31.05 8.51 -6.83
N GLY A 498 31.51 8.87 -5.62
CA GLY A 498 32.85 8.53 -5.13
C GLY A 498 33.01 7.07 -4.67
N THR A 499 31.94 6.28 -4.74
CA THR A 499 31.88 4.91 -4.23
C THR A 499 32.13 3.85 -5.30
N ILE A 500 32.04 4.22 -6.57
CA ILE A 500 31.92 3.28 -7.71
C ILE A 500 33.21 2.53 -7.96
N GLU A 501 34.35 3.21 -7.97
CA GLU A 501 35.63 2.53 -8.15
C GLU A 501 35.87 1.49 -7.06
N LYS A 502 35.43 1.77 -5.84
CA LYS A 502 35.48 0.81 -4.72
C LYS A 502 34.48 -0.32 -4.86
N LEU A 503 33.27 -0.02 -5.37
CA LEU A 503 32.24 -1.03 -5.63
C LEU A 503 32.62 -1.99 -6.74
N ASP A 504 33.20 -1.50 -7.83
CA ASP A 504 33.70 -2.36 -8.90
C ASP A 504 34.83 -3.28 -8.42
N LEU A 505 35.73 -2.78 -7.60
CA LEU A 505 36.78 -3.60 -6.97
C LEU A 505 36.18 -4.64 -6.00
N VAL A 506 35.15 -4.28 -5.21
CA VAL A 506 34.48 -5.22 -4.31
C VAL A 506 33.66 -6.24 -5.09
N LYS A 507 32.95 -5.82 -6.13
CA LYS A 507 32.23 -6.72 -7.04
C LYS A 507 33.16 -7.72 -7.71
N GLN A 508 34.28 -7.28 -8.29
CA GLN A 508 35.28 -8.14 -8.86
C GLN A 508 35.88 -9.11 -7.83
N ALA A 509 36.12 -8.67 -6.58
CA ALA A 509 36.61 -9.52 -5.51
C ALA A 509 35.58 -10.57 -5.07
N ILE A 510 34.29 -10.22 -5.07
CA ILE A 510 33.20 -11.14 -4.79
C ILE A 510 33.06 -12.17 -5.91
N GLU A 511 33.03 -11.72 -7.15
CA GLU A 511 32.96 -12.58 -8.35
C GLU A 511 34.15 -13.55 -8.39
N ALA A 512 35.39 -13.09 -8.14
CA ALA A 512 36.55 -13.94 -8.07
C ALA A 512 36.48 -15.00 -6.95
N LYS A 513 35.94 -14.63 -5.78
CA LYS A 513 35.74 -15.58 -4.67
C LYS A 513 34.61 -16.59 -4.97
N LEU A 514 33.54 -16.18 -5.66
CA LEU A 514 32.47 -17.06 -6.07
C LEU A 514 32.94 -18.04 -7.17
N GLU A 515 33.70 -17.57 -8.15
CA GLU A 515 34.32 -18.41 -9.17
C GLU A 515 35.27 -19.46 -8.56
N ALA A 516 36.10 -19.05 -7.59
CA ALA A 516 37.04 -19.96 -6.91
C ALA A 516 36.32 -21.04 -6.07
N ARG A 517 35.05 -20.88 -5.78
CA ARG A 517 34.22 -21.82 -5.01
C ARG A 517 33.15 -22.54 -5.83
N LYS A 518 33.11 -22.34 -7.16
CA LYS A 518 32.22 -23.10 -8.06
C LYS A 518 32.48 -24.59 -7.89
N GLY A 519 31.44 -25.32 -7.51
CA GLY A 519 31.46 -26.75 -7.25
C GLY A 519 31.60 -27.17 -5.79
N THR A 520 31.78 -26.24 -4.84
CA THR A 520 31.85 -26.54 -3.39
C THR A 520 30.74 -25.93 -2.57
N MET A 521 29.92 -25.05 -3.15
CA MET A 521 28.82 -24.36 -2.49
C MET A 521 27.51 -24.66 -3.21
N SER A 522 26.42 -24.79 -2.43
CA SER A 522 25.08 -24.85 -2.98
C SER A 522 24.68 -23.49 -3.61
N ALA A 523 23.66 -23.50 -4.48
CA ALA A 523 23.10 -22.28 -5.04
C ALA A 523 22.61 -21.30 -3.94
N ASP A 524 22.04 -21.83 -2.86
CA ASP A 524 21.60 -21.08 -1.70
C ASP A 524 22.76 -20.42 -0.96
N ASP A 525 23.89 -21.13 -0.78
CA ASP A 525 25.10 -20.58 -0.16
C ASP A 525 25.72 -19.46 -1.02
N ILE A 526 25.71 -19.63 -2.34
CA ILE A 526 26.21 -18.61 -3.29
C ILE A 526 25.33 -17.36 -3.18
N ALA A 527 24.00 -17.51 -3.24
CA ALA A 527 23.07 -16.41 -3.11
C ALA A 527 23.18 -15.72 -1.74
N ALA A 528 23.25 -16.48 -0.65
CA ALA A 528 23.40 -15.94 0.69
C ALA A 528 24.71 -15.14 0.86
N ASN A 529 25.83 -15.62 0.31
CA ASN A 529 27.09 -14.89 0.35
C ASN A 529 27.07 -13.62 -0.50
N MET A 530 26.46 -13.68 -1.69
CA MET A 530 26.31 -12.51 -2.56
C MET A 530 25.50 -11.41 -1.87
N TRP A 531 24.37 -11.75 -1.28
CA TRP A 531 23.52 -10.81 -0.53
C TRP A 531 24.21 -10.28 0.74
N ALA A 532 24.92 -11.12 1.49
CA ALA A 532 25.66 -10.67 2.68
C ALA A 532 26.74 -9.63 2.33
N ASN A 533 27.43 -9.81 1.20
CA ASN A 533 28.43 -8.87 0.73
C ASN A 533 27.78 -7.59 0.17
N LEU A 534 26.68 -7.70 -0.57
CA LEU A 534 25.93 -6.56 -1.07
C LEU A 534 25.39 -5.69 0.11
N TRP A 535 24.83 -6.32 1.13
CA TRP A 535 24.35 -5.61 2.33
C TRP A 535 25.49 -4.94 3.11
N LYS A 536 26.65 -5.54 3.17
CA LYS A 536 27.84 -4.90 3.76
C LYS A 536 28.22 -3.64 2.99
N ILE A 537 28.22 -3.70 1.66
CA ILE A 537 28.49 -2.54 0.81
C ILE A 537 27.43 -1.45 1.01
N ILE A 538 26.15 -1.81 0.98
CA ILE A 538 25.03 -0.87 1.18
C ILE A 538 25.10 -0.24 2.58
N SER A 539 25.46 -0.99 3.63
CA SER A 539 25.59 -0.46 4.99
C SER A 539 26.80 0.46 5.19
N GLU A 540 27.87 0.25 4.45
CA GLU A 540 29.05 1.13 4.47
C GLU A 540 28.83 2.42 3.66
N TYR A 541 27.87 2.40 2.71
CA TYR A 541 27.53 3.52 1.83
C TYR A 541 26.02 3.73 1.77
N PRO A 542 25.40 4.15 2.89
CA PRO A 542 23.97 4.35 2.95
C PRO A 542 23.54 5.52 2.06
N GLY A 543 22.45 5.34 1.35
CA GLY A 543 21.81 6.35 0.54
C GLY A 543 21.66 5.92 -0.91
N GLY A 544 20.45 5.56 -1.31
CA GLY A 544 20.03 5.51 -2.69
C GLY A 544 19.70 6.92 -3.20
N ASP A 545 19.53 7.03 -4.50
CA ASP A 545 19.04 8.23 -5.14
C ASP A 545 17.93 7.92 -6.14
N ILE A 546 17.38 8.95 -6.76
CA ILE A 546 16.30 8.80 -7.74
C ILE A 546 16.69 9.52 -9.01
N SER A 547 16.56 8.85 -10.15
CA SER A 547 16.63 9.48 -11.48
C SER A 547 15.22 9.59 -12.06
N MET A 548 14.95 10.66 -12.80
CA MET A 548 13.71 10.82 -13.58
C MET A 548 14.07 10.89 -15.06
N ILE A 549 13.34 10.13 -15.88
CA ILE A 549 13.50 10.13 -17.35
C ILE A 549 12.19 10.62 -17.96
N THR A 550 12.25 11.68 -18.72
CA THR A 550 11.07 12.21 -19.45
C THR A 550 10.69 11.30 -20.63
N PRO A 551 9.46 11.41 -21.18
CA PRO A 551 9.01 10.59 -22.30
C PRO A 551 9.88 10.68 -23.56
N ASP A 552 10.61 11.78 -23.75
CA ASP A 552 11.59 12.00 -24.83
C ASP A 552 13.00 11.49 -24.50
N GLY A 553 13.21 10.88 -23.31
CA GLY A 553 14.46 10.25 -22.93
C GLY A 553 15.44 11.15 -22.19
N LYS A 554 15.08 12.39 -21.86
CA LYS A 554 15.96 13.30 -21.10
C LYS A 554 16.00 12.87 -19.63
N VAL A 555 17.20 12.74 -19.08
CA VAL A 555 17.43 12.34 -17.68
C VAL A 555 17.61 13.57 -16.80
N HIS A 556 16.96 13.54 -15.65
CA HIS A 556 17.09 14.50 -14.57
C HIS A 556 17.51 13.78 -13.28
N GLY A 557 18.39 14.39 -12.51
CA GLY A 557 18.97 13.79 -11.31
C GLY A 557 20.36 13.23 -11.56
N PRO A 558 20.89 12.34 -10.70
CA PRO A 558 20.18 11.75 -9.56
C PRO A 558 19.88 12.74 -8.43
N PHE A 559 18.74 12.56 -7.76
CA PHE A 559 18.29 13.35 -6.62
C PHE A 559 18.50 12.53 -5.35
N ASN A 560 19.24 13.06 -4.37
CA ASN A 560 19.50 12.38 -3.09
C ASN A 560 18.76 13.02 -1.92
N ALA A 561 18.68 12.27 -0.79
CA ALA A 561 17.97 12.70 0.41
C ALA A 561 18.62 13.87 1.17
N ASP A 562 19.89 14.19 0.90
CA ASP A 562 20.60 15.29 1.55
C ASP A 562 20.17 16.69 1.05
N GLY A 563 19.06 16.72 0.37
CA GLY A 563 18.28 17.93 0.22
C GLY A 563 18.53 18.76 -1.00
N ALA A 564 19.23 18.28 -1.94
CA ALA A 564 19.33 19.01 -3.17
C ALA A 564 18.28 18.59 -4.22
N ILE A 565 17.00 18.55 -3.86
CA ILE A 565 15.99 19.02 -4.82
C ILE A 565 16.15 20.54 -4.84
N THR A 566 17.17 21.00 -5.53
CA THR A 566 17.59 22.41 -5.52
C THR A 566 16.84 23.26 -6.54
N ALA A 567 15.79 22.73 -7.15
CA ALA A 567 14.89 23.52 -7.98
C ALA A 567 13.45 23.44 -7.44
N PRO A 568 13.00 24.42 -6.64
CA PRO A 568 11.58 24.58 -6.34
C PRO A 568 10.83 24.83 -7.65
N GLY A 569 10.00 23.90 -8.07
CA GLY A 569 9.16 24.00 -9.27
C GLY A 569 9.45 23.00 -10.39
N GLU A 570 10.50 22.19 -10.32
CA GLU A 570 10.80 21.19 -11.35
C GLU A 570 10.25 19.78 -11.05
N LEU A 571 9.78 19.52 -9.84
CA LEU A 571 9.15 18.25 -9.49
C LEU A 571 7.72 18.46 -8.99
N PRO A 572 6.74 17.69 -9.47
CA PRO A 572 5.42 17.65 -8.84
C PRO A 572 5.58 17.18 -7.39
N SER A 573 4.89 17.84 -6.46
CA SER A 573 4.91 17.62 -5.01
C SER A 573 4.32 16.26 -4.53
N THR A 574 4.27 15.27 -5.37
CA THR A 574 3.86 13.91 -5.04
C THR A 574 5.07 13.11 -4.61
N ALA A 575 5.30 13.05 -3.31
CA ALA A 575 6.24 12.10 -2.73
C ALA A 575 5.81 10.67 -3.10
N MET A 576 6.51 10.05 -4.04
CA MET A 576 6.42 8.61 -4.24
C MET A 576 7.19 7.93 -3.11
N THR A 577 6.47 7.29 -2.19
CA THR A 577 7.08 6.30 -1.31
C THR A 577 7.37 5.06 -2.14
N MET A 578 8.59 4.93 -2.62
CA MET A 578 9.07 3.67 -3.18
C MET A 578 9.51 2.79 -2.01
N SER A 579 8.71 1.78 -1.69
CA SER A 579 9.13 0.68 -0.82
C SER A 579 10.09 -0.20 -1.62
N GLY A 580 11.38 -0.16 -1.26
CA GLY A 580 12.40 -1.08 -1.73
C GLY A 580 12.25 -2.47 -1.13
#